data_c801c009bb4e2e6e9ede11e8102263a2
#
_entry.id   c801c009bb4e2e6e9ede11e8102263a2
#
_cell.length_a   1.000
_cell.length_b   1.000
_cell.length_c   1.000
_cell.angle_alpha   90.00
_cell.angle_beta   90.00
_cell.angle_gamma   90.00
#
_symmetry.space_group_name_H-M   'P 1'
#
loop_
_entity.id
_entity.type
_entity.pdbx_description
1 polymer ?
#
loop_
_entity_poly.entity_id
_entity_poly.type
_entity_poly.pdbx_seq_one_letter_code
_entity_poly.pdbx_strand_id
1 'polypeptide(L)'
;MPGAPQDWLARAKSDLALARLPLPADAFYEDLCFHAQQAAEKALKAVYQYHGWTFRYTHDLEELVTGLERKGLAVPPEVGEAIVLTAFAWESRYPGISEPVGEEEYRDAIRHAQAVVAWAEREIGV
;
A
#
# COMPACT_ATOMS: atom_id res chain seq x y z
N MET A 1 8.94 16.81 11.66
CA MET A 1 8.90 16.20 10.35
C MET A 1 8.88 14.68 10.46
N PRO A 2 7.86 14.04 9.98
CA PRO A 2 7.76 12.59 10.15
C PRO A 2 8.70 11.87 9.17
N GLY A 3 9.82 11.42 9.67
CA GLY A 3 10.68 10.49 8.99
C GLY A 3 11.28 10.94 7.66
N ALA A 4 12.39 10.32 7.29
CA ALA A 4 12.96 10.49 5.97
C ALA A 4 12.25 9.57 4.98
N PRO A 5 12.37 9.83 3.65
CA PRO A 5 11.78 8.92 2.65
C PRO A 5 12.20 7.47 2.86
N GLN A 6 13.45 7.24 3.22
CA GLN A 6 13.96 5.89 3.45
C GLN A 6 13.29 5.22 4.64
N ASP A 7 12.90 5.99 5.66
CA ASP A 7 12.19 5.43 6.82
C ASP A 7 10.79 4.98 6.44
N TRP A 8 10.09 5.80 5.65
CA TRP A 8 8.78 5.42 5.14
C TRP A 8 8.88 4.18 4.25
N LEU A 9 9.90 4.13 3.39
CA LEU A 9 10.08 3.00 2.50
C LEU A 9 10.41 1.73 3.28
N ALA A 10 11.25 1.84 4.33
CA ALA A 10 11.56 0.69 5.17
C ALA A 10 10.31 0.14 5.85
N ARG A 11 9.41 1.02 6.30
CA ARG A 11 8.14 0.61 6.91
C ARG A 11 7.22 -0.02 5.87
N ALA A 12 7.21 0.50 4.65
CA ALA A 12 6.44 -0.10 3.57
C ALA A 12 6.93 -1.51 3.29
N LYS A 13 8.24 -1.71 3.22
CA LYS A 13 8.82 -3.03 2.98
C LYS A 13 8.55 -4.00 4.12
N SER A 14 8.51 -3.49 5.35
CA SER A 14 8.15 -4.30 6.52
C SER A 14 6.71 -4.79 6.40
N ASP A 15 5.78 -3.91 6.06
CA ASP A 15 4.38 -4.32 5.87
C ASP A 15 4.24 -5.32 4.72
N LEU A 16 5.00 -5.12 3.64
CA LEU A 16 4.97 -6.06 2.52
C LEU A 16 5.48 -7.44 2.94
N ALA A 17 6.54 -7.48 3.74
CA ALA A 17 7.06 -8.74 4.26
C ALA A 17 6.02 -9.47 5.11
N LEU A 18 5.31 -8.73 5.97
CA LEU A 18 4.25 -9.31 6.78
C LEU A 18 3.09 -9.80 5.92
N ALA A 19 2.72 -9.03 4.89
CA ALA A 19 1.63 -9.40 4.00
C ALA A 19 1.93 -10.69 3.24
N ARG A 20 3.21 -11.00 3.01
CA ARG A 20 3.64 -12.15 2.21
C ARG A 20 3.89 -13.40 3.02
N LEU A 21 3.70 -13.34 4.33
CA LEU A 21 3.86 -14.53 5.16
C LEU A 21 2.83 -15.60 4.79
N PRO A 22 3.18 -16.88 4.90
CA PRO A 22 2.17 -17.92 4.78
C PRO A 22 1.07 -17.66 5.79
N LEU A 23 -0.18 -17.88 5.38
CA LEU A 23 -1.32 -17.62 6.25
C LEU A 23 -1.22 -18.49 7.50
N PRO A 24 -1.08 -17.89 8.70
CA PRO A 24 -1.02 -18.68 9.93
C PRO A 24 -2.32 -19.40 10.20
N ALA A 25 -2.24 -20.49 10.97
CA ALA A 25 -3.44 -21.17 11.44
C ALA A 25 -4.29 -20.16 12.22
N ASP A 26 -5.59 -20.23 12.04
CA ASP A 26 -6.56 -19.33 12.69
C ASP A 26 -6.52 -17.87 12.22
N ALA A 27 -5.70 -17.55 11.23
CA ALA A 27 -5.66 -16.19 10.68
C ALA A 27 -6.51 -16.11 9.41
N PHE A 28 -6.87 -14.87 9.05
CA PHE A 28 -7.63 -14.59 7.84
C PHE A 28 -6.79 -13.80 6.86
N TYR A 29 -7.03 -14.01 5.56
CA TYR A 29 -6.33 -13.24 4.53
C TYR A 29 -6.54 -11.74 4.66
N GLU A 30 -7.68 -11.32 5.23
CA GLU A 30 -7.99 -9.90 5.46
C GLU A 30 -6.85 -9.21 6.22
N ASP A 31 -6.27 -9.88 7.20
CA ASP A 31 -5.19 -9.30 7.98
C ASP A 31 -3.93 -9.11 7.17
N LEU A 32 -3.63 -10.05 6.30
CA LEU A 32 -2.49 -9.92 5.39
C LEU A 32 -2.74 -8.84 4.34
N CYS A 33 -3.98 -8.75 3.84
CA CYS A 33 -4.36 -7.72 2.88
C CYS A 33 -4.29 -6.33 3.51
N PHE A 34 -4.60 -6.20 4.81
CA PHE A 34 -4.41 -4.94 5.51
C PHE A 34 -2.95 -4.51 5.44
N HIS A 35 -2.01 -5.42 5.68
CA HIS A 35 -0.59 -5.10 5.58
C HIS A 35 -0.18 -4.76 4.15
N ALA A 36 -0.79 -5.40 3.15
CA ALA A 36 -0.54 -5.05 1.75
C ALA A 36 -0.97 -3.60 1.47
N GLN A 37 -2.15 -3.20 1.99
CA GLN A 37 -2.61 -1.83 1.85
C GLN A 37 -1.66 -0.86 2.55
N GLN A 38 -1.22 -1.20 3.78
CA GLN A 38 -0.28 -0.36 4.51
C GLN A 38 1.05 -0.21 3.78
N ALA A 39 1.51 -1.29 3.13
CA ALA A 39 2.74 -1.23 2.35
C ALA A 39 2.60 -0.21 1.20
N ALA A 40 1.50 -0.28 0.46
CA ALA A 40 1.26 0.64 -0.65
C ALA A 40 1.15 2.09 -0.15
N GLU A 41 0.39 2.30 0.92
CA GLU A 41 0.20 3.64 1.49
C GLU A 41 1.55 4.25 1.91
N LYS A 42 2.35 3.50 2.64
CA LYS A 42 3.63 4.01 3.13
C LYS A 42 4.63 4.23 2.00
N ALA A 43 4.58 3.38 0.98
CA ALA A 43 5.44 3.56 -0.19
C ALA A 43 5.09 4.86 -0.93
N LEU A 44 3.80 5.15 -1.11
CA LEU A 44 3.38 6.41 -1.73
C LEU A 44 3.78 7.61 -0.89
N LYS A 45 3.64 7.51 0.44
CA LYS A 45 4.06 8.59 1.34
C LYS A 45 5.57 8.79 1.29
N ALA A 46 6.34 7.73 1.09
CA ALA A 46 7.79 7.85 0.90
C ALA A 46 8.12 8.71 -0.32
N VAL A 47 7.37 8.52 -1.42
CA VAL A 47 7.56 9.32 -2.63
C VAL A 47 7.24 10.78 -2.38
N TYR A 48 6.15 11.08 -1.66
CA TYR A 48 5.85 12.46 -1.26
C TYR A 48 7.00 13.07 -0.49
N GLN A 49 7.51 12.35 0.52
CA GLN A 49 8.60 12.87 1.34
C GLN A 49 9.88 13.09 0.54
N TYR A 50 10.15 12.20 -0.42
CA TYR A 50 11.32 12.34 -1.27
C TYR A 50 11.30 13.65 -2.06
N HIS A 51 10.12 14.02 -2.56
CA HIS A 51 9.95 15.26 -3.32
C HIS A 51 9.75 16.50 -2.44
N GLY A 52 9.65 16.32 -1.13
CA GLY A 52 9.37 17.43 -0.22
C GLY A 52 7.93 17.91 -0.28
N TRP A 53 7.04 17.08 -0.77
CA TRP A 53 5.62 17.42 -0.87
C TRP A 53 4.90 16.97 0.39
N THR A 54 3.90 17.76 0.82
CA THR A 54 3.06 17.38 1.95
C THR A 54 1.91 16.50 1.48
N PHE A 55 1.40 15.69 2.39
CA PHE A 55 0.20 14.89 2.14
C PHE A 55 -0.71 15.00 3.35
N ARG A 56 -2.02 14.91 3.07
CA ARG A 56 -3.01 14.89 4.13
C ARG A 56 -2.97 13.52 4.82
N TYR A 57 -3.28 13.48 6.11
CA TYR A 57 -3.41 12.19 6.78
C TYR A 57 -4.60 11.46 6.18
N THR A 58 -4.33 10.38 5.48
CA THR A 58 -5.35 9.60 4.79
C THR A 58 -4.87 8.18 4.56
N HIS A 59 -5.83 7.27 4.49
CA HIS A 59 -5.59 5.89 4.07
C HIS A 59 -6.11 5.65 2.66
N ASP A 60 -6.61 6.69 1.99
CA ASP A 60 -7.17 6.57 0.65
C ASP A 60 -6.04 6.64 -0.39
N LEU A 61 -5.75 5.51 -1.00
CA LEU A 61 -4.67 5.43 -1.98
C LEU A 61 -4.97 6.25 -3.24
N GLU A 62 -6.25 6.36 -3.61
CA GLU A 62 -6.63 7.18 -4.76
C GLU A 62 -6.27 8.63 -4.53
N GLU A 63 -6.52 9.15 -3.34
CA GLU A 63 -6.15 10.52 -2.99
C GLU A 63 -4.64 10.71 -3.11
N LEU A 64 -3.86 9.75 -2.62
CA LEU A 64 -2.40 9.83 -2.68
C LEU A 64 -1.89 9.78 -4.12
N VAL A 65 -2.41 8.87 -4.93
CA VAL A 65 -2.02 8.76 -6.33
C VAL A 65 -2.39 10.02 -7.10
N THR A 66 -3.63 10.49 -6.94
CA THR A 66 -4.10 11.69 -7.61
C THR A 66 -3.27 12.91 -7.23
N GLY A 67 -2.89 13.00 -5.96
CA GLY A 67 -2.05 14.09 -5.49
C GLY A 67 -0.69 14.11 -6.15
N LEU A 68 -0.08 12.93 -6.34
CA LEU A 68 1.20 12.84 -7.05
C LEU A 68 1.06 13.27 -8.52
N GLU A 69 -0.01 12.84 -9.16
CA GLU A 69 -0.27 13.21 -10.55
C GLU A 69 -0.48 14.71 -10.70
N ARG A 70 -1.18 15.33 -9.76
CA ARG A 70 -1.38 16.78 -9.76
C ARG A 70 -0.08 17.55 -9.61
N LYS A 71 0.92 16.94 -8.98
CA LYS A 71 2.25 17.53 -8.87
C LYS A 71 3.09 17.30 -10.12
N GLY A 72 2.54 16.62 -11.13
CA GLY A 72 3.23 16.40 -12.39
C GLY A 72 4.02 15.11 -12.47
N LEU A 73 3.88 14.24 -11.46
CA LEU A 73 4.58 12.97 -11.47
C LEU A 73 3.82 11.96 -12.32
N ALA A 74 4.54 11.27 -13.20
CA ALA A 74 3.94 10.23 -14.03
C ALA A 74 3.80 8.96 -13.19
N VAL A 75 2.57 8.62 -12.81
CA VAL A 75 2.29 7.42 -12.03
C VAL A 75 1.92 6.31 -13.00
N PRO A 76 2.67 5.18 -13.00
CA PRO A 76 2.38 4.11 -13.96
C PRO A 76 1.05 3.43 -13.68
N PRO A 77 0.44 2.81 -14.70
CA PRO A 77 -0.87 2.17 -14.55
C PRO A 77 -0.92 1.13 -13.43
N GLU A 78 0.14 0.35 -13.27
CA GLU A 78 0.17 -0.70 -12.24
C GLU A 78 0.11 -0.13 -10.82
N VAL A 79 0.59 1.11 -10.63
CA VAL A 79 0.47 1.79 -9.34
C VAL A 79 -0.95 2.34 -9.19
N GLY A 80 -1.49 2.92 -10.26
CA GLY A 80 -2.87 3.43 -10.24
C GLY A 80 -3.88 2.33 -9.95
N GLU A 81 -3.65 1.12 -10.46
CA GLU A 81 -4.55 0.00 -10.21
C GLU A 81 -4.54 -0.43 -8.74
N ALA A 82 -3.47 -0.14 -8.02
CA ALA A 82 -3.33 -0.54 -6.62
C ALA A 82 -4.29 0.21 -5.69
N ILE A 83 -5.00 1.23 -6.17
CA ILE A 83 -5.96 1.97 -5.34
C ILE A 83 -7.07 1.06 -4.81
N VAL A 84 -7.31 -0.08 -5.45
CA VAL A 84 -8.30 -1.06 -4.97
C VAL A 84 -7.95 -1.57 -3.57
N LEU A 85 -6.68 -1.47 -3.16
CA LEU A 85 -6.26 -1.89 -1.83
C LEU A 85 -6.88 -1.05 -0.72
N THR A 86 -7.38 0.14 -1.04
CA THR A 86 -8.02 1.00 -0.04
C THR A 86 -9.14 0.29 0.71
N ALA A 87 -9.78 -0.69 0.06
CA ALA A 87 -10.84 -1.47 0.70
C ALA A 87 -10.35 -2.19 1.97
N PHE A 88 -9.04 -2.42 2.10
CA PHE A 88 -8.47 -3.10 3.27
C PHE A 88 -7.89 -2.13 4.30
N ALA A 89 -8.07 -0.81 4.12
CA ALA A 89 -7.47 0.20 4.98
C ALA A 89 -8.01 0.19 6.41
N TRP A 90 -9.24 -0.26 6.58
CA TRP A 90 -9.90 -0.30 7.89
C TRP A 90 -10.09 -1.75 8.29
N GLU A 91 -8.97 -2.43 8.56
CA GLU A 91 -9.01 -3.71 9.09
C GLU A 91 -9.99 -4.60 8.48
N SER A 92 -10.39 -5.50 9.14
CA SER A 92 -11.10 -6.63 8.67
C SER A 92 -12.53 -6.34 8.27
N ARG A 93 -13.06 -7.18 7.40
CA ARG A 93 -14.47 -7.21 7.09
C ARG A 93 -15.22 -7.79 8.28
N TYR A 94 -16.36 -7.20 8.59
CA TYR A 94 -17.16 -7.71 9.69
C TYR A 94 -17.77 -9.06 9.33
N PRO A 95 -17.75 -10.03 10.25
CA PRO A 95 -18.40 -11.31 10.00
C PRO A 95 -19.87 -11.14 9.62
N GLY A 96 -20.29 -11.86 8.59
CA GLY A 96 -21.67 -11.84 8.16
C GLY A 96 -22.09 -10.68 7.30
N ILE A 97 -21.21 -9.69 7.10
CA ILE A 97 -21.51 -8.52 6.27
C ILE A 97 -20.92 -8.64 4.88
N SER A 98 -19.72 -9.18 4.77
CA SER A 98 -19.09 -9.40 3.48
C SER A 98 -18.44 -10.77 3.48
N GLU A 99 -18.19 -11.28 2.28
CA GLU A 99 -17.53 -12.56 2.16
C GLU A 99 -16.06 -12.46 2.57
N PRO A 100 -15.50 -13.52 3.15
CA PRO A 100 -14.08 -13.53 3.49
C PRO A 100 -13.23 -13.40 2.24
N VAL A 101 -12.04 -12.82 2.40
CA VAL A 101 -11.08 -12.73 1.32
C VAL A 101 -10.55 -14.12 1.01
N GLY A 102 -10.60 -14.51 -0.27
CA GLY A 102 -10.03 -15.76 -0.71
C GLY A 102 -8.59 -15.62 -1.15
N GLU A 103 -7.99 -16.76 -1.48
CA GLU A 103 -6.57 -16.78 -1.87
C GLU A 103 -6.31 -15.96 -3.13
N GLU A 104 -7.22 -15.99 -4.10
CA GLU A 104 -7.03 -15.25 -5.35
C GLU A 104 -7.02 -13.75 -5.11
N GLU A 105 -7.98 -13.27 -4.35
CA GLU A 105 -8.06 -11.85 -4.00
C GLU A 105 -6.81 -11.42 -3.22
N TYR A 106 -6.34 -12.28 -2.32
CA TYR A 106 -5.11 -12.04 -1.57
C TYR A 106 -3.90 -11.94 -2.50
N ARG A 107 -3.77 -12.85 -3.46
CA ARG A 107 -2.64 -12.82 -4.41
C ARG A 107 -2.64 -11.54 -5.23
N ASP A 108 -3.82 -11.08 -5.63
CA ASP A 108 -3.95 -9.81 -6.34
C ASP A 108 -3.51 -8.65 -5.47
N ALA A 109 -3.88 -8.67 -4.19
CA ALA A 109 -3.49 -7.62 -3.25
C ALA A 109 -1.96 -7.55 -3.13
N ILE A 110 -1.31 -8.70 -3.01
CA ILE A 110 0.14 -8.75 -2.93
C ILE A 110 0.78 -8.19 -4.21
N ARG A 111 0.25 -8.56 -5.37
CA ARG A 111 0.78 -8.07 -6.64
C ARG A 111 0.69 -6.55 -6.72
N HIS A 112 -0.44 -5.99 -6.31
CA HIS A 112 -0.61 -4.54 -6.29
C HIS A 112 0.37 -3.87 -5.33
N ALA A 113 0.51 -4.39 -4.13
CA ALA A 113 1.41 -3.80 -3.14
C ALA A 113 2.87 -3.86 -3.60
N GLN A 114 3.27 -4.98 -4.19
CA GLN A 114 4.63 -5.13 -4.72
C GLN A 114 4.93 -4.11 -5.81
N ALA A 115 3.96 -3.86 -6.69
CA ALA A 115 4.14 -2.89 -7.77
C ALA A 115 4.37 -1.48 -7.22
N VAL A 116 3.62 -1.09 -6.19
CA VAL A 116 3.76 0.23 -5.60
C VAL A 116 5.11 0.37 -4.90
N VAL A 117 5.49 -0.62 -4.10
CA VAL A 117 6.79 -0.58 -3.38
C VAL A 117 7.95 -0.54 -4.37
N ALA A 118 7.92 -1.37 -5.42
CA ALA A 118 8.98 -1.39 -6.42
C ALA A 118 9.10 -0.05 -7.15
N TRP A 119 7.96 0.55 -7.49
CA TRP A 119 7.95 1.86 -8.14
C TRP A 119 8.53 2.93 -7.23
N ALA A 120 8.13 2.92 -5.94
CA ALA A 120 8.64 3.89 -4.98
C ALA A 120 10.16 3.77 -4.83
N GLU A 121 10.67 2.54 -4.81
CA GLU A 121 12.11 2.33 -4.75
C GLU A 121 12.82 2.96 -5.95
N ARG A 122 12.25 2.79 -7.15
CA ARG A 122 12.84 3.39 -8.34
C ARG A 122 12.80 4.92 -8.30
N GLU A 123 11.67 5.48 -7.83
CA GLU A 123 11.51 6.93 -7.75
C GLU A 123 12.48 7.56 -6.75
N ILE A 124 12.73 6.89 -5.64
CA ILE A 124 13.61 7.39 -4.59
C ILE A 124 15.08 7.09 -4.92
N GLY A 125 15.33 6.11 -5.76
CA GLY A 125 16.68 5.79 -6.20
C GLY A 125 17.43 4.86 -5.28
N VAL A 126 16.72 3.98 -4.59
CA VAL A 126 17.34 2.99 -3.71
C VAL A 126 17.14 1.57 -4.24
#